data_b5e29ec714d790c03e882a6b32225d9a
#
_entry.id   b5e29ec714d790c03e882a6b32225d9a
#
_cell.length_a   1.000
_cell.length_b   1.000
_cell.length_c   1.000
_cell.angle_alpha   90.00
_cell.angle_beta   90.00
_cell.angle_gamma   90.00
#
_symmetry.space_group_name_H-M   'P 1'
#
loop_
_entity.id
_entity.type
_entity.pdbx_description
1 polymer ?
#
loop_
_entity_poly.entity_id
_entity_poly.type
_entity_poly.pdbx_seq_one_letter_code
_entity_poly.pdbx_strand_id
1 'polypeptide(L)'
;MSSGLVPATDGWFAVNVRDAAWLTNEAFGARCVFEADVPVVRGSAVEPRKFEELGIKLAVLHPGRPSGLYHADARQEDFLVLSGECVALVEGEERRLRAWDFFHCAPGTPHCFVGAGDEPCVLLMAGSRAGERRVVYPESELAQGHGAGVERETDSAVEAYAPFPHWAPGRPASWSALPWA
;
A
#
# COMPACT_ATOMS: atom_id res chain seq x y z
N MET A 1 12.28 13.67 -16.31
CA MET A 1 12.08 12.31 -16.81
C MET A 1 10.58 12.05 -16.85
N SER A 2 10.06 11.47 -17.93
CA SER A 2 8.65 11.06 -18.02
C SER A 2 8.34 10.12 -16.88
N SER A 3 7.18 10.26 -16.23
CA SER A 3 6.68 9.39 -15.17
C SER A 3 6.32 7.98 -15.64
N GLY A 4 6.36 7.72 -16.93
CA GLY A 4 5.95 6.46 -17.55
C GLY A 4 4.45 6.31 -17.75
N LEU A 5 3.63 7.22 -17.25
CA LEU A 5 2.21 7.29 -17.57
C LEU A 5 2.06 7.90 -18.96
N VAL A 6 1.76 7.08 -19.95
CA VAL A 6 1.51 7.51 -21.33
C VAL A 6 0.03 7.30 -21.62
N PRO A 7 -0.83 8.31 -21.45
CA PRO A 7 -2.20 8.21 -21.92
C PRO A 7 -2.19 8.16 -23.43
N ALA A 8 -2.76 7.11 -24.00
CA ALA A 8 -2.92 7.02 -25.45
C ALA A 8 -4.17 7.77 -25.93
N THR A 9 -5.17 7.87 -25.05
CA THR A 9 -6.41 8.63 -25.26
C THR A 9 -6.96 9.11 -23.91
N ASP A 10 -8.03 9.88 -23.91
CA ASP A 10 -8.75 10.23 -22.68
C ASP A 10 -9.41 9.02 -21.98
N GLY A 11 -9.58 7.92 -22.70
CA GLY A 11 -10.26 6.73 -22.20
C GLY A 11 -9.34 5.61 -21.72
N TRP A 12 -8.06 5.63 -22.07
CA TRP A 12 -7.13 4.59 -21.61
C TRP A 12 -5.66 5.04 -21.63
N PHE A 13 -4.86 4.38 -20.83
CA PHE A 13 -3.39 4.48 -20.86
C PHE A 13 -2.76 3.11 -20.56
N ALA A 14 -1.50 2.96 -20.92
CA ALA A 14 -0.68 1.83 -20.51
C ALA A 14 0.64 2.35 -19.91
N VAL A 15 1.05 1.74 -18.83
CA VAL A 15 2.32 2.04 -18.17
C VAL A 15 3.01 0.76 -17.73
N ASN A 16 4.30 0.64 -18.00
CA ASN A 16 5.09 -0.41 -17.39
C ASN A 16 5.43 -0.01 -15.94
N VAL A 17 5.33 -0.94 -15.01
CA VAL A 17 5.65 -0.73 -13.59
C VAL A 17 7.05 -0.14 -13.38
N ARG A 18 8.02 -0.49 -14.26
CA ARG A 18 9.40 0.05 -14.25
C ARG A 18 9.45 1.56 -14.49
N ASP A 19 8.49 2.08 -15.24
CA ASP A 19 8.43 3.47 -15.68
C ASP A 19 7.40 4.28 -14.87
N ALA A 20 6.61 3.62 -14.03
CA ALA A 20 5.63 4.26 -13.19
C ALA A 20 6.27 5.10 -12.07
N ALA A 21 5.47 5.96 -11.47
CA ALA A 21 5.90 6.78 -10.34
C ALA A 21 5.93 5.97 -9.05
N TRP A 22 7.07 6.00 -8.36
CA TRP A 22 7.29 5.30 -7.10
C TRP A 22 7.50 6.26 -5.93
N LEU A 23 6.99 5.87 -4.79
CA LEU A 23 7.23 6.49 -3.50
C LEU A 23 7.89 5.49 -2.57
N THR A 24 8.81 5.96 -1.73
CA THR A 24 9.46 5.18 -0.68
C THR A 24 9.19 5.77 0.69
N ASN A 25 9.19 4.90 1.69
CA ASN A 25 9.08 5.27 3.09
C ASN A 25 9.90 4.28 3.93
N GLU A 26 10.73 4.78 4.82
CA GLU A 26 11.62 3.94 5.63
C GLU A 26 10.86 3.01 6.57
N ALA A 27 9.67 3.40 7.03
CA ALA A 27 8.83 2.58 7.89
C ALA A 27 7.99 1.55 7.09
N PHE A 28 7.53 1.91 5.87
CA PHE A 28 6.48 1.18 5.16
C PHE A 28 6.91 0.61 3.79
N GLY A 29 8.19 0.69 3.43
CA GLY A 29 8.70 0.17 2.17
C GLY A 29 8.43 1.09 0.98
N ALA A 30 7.94 0.56 -0.14
CA ALA A 30 7.69 1.35 -1.34
C ALA A 30 6.33 1.06 -1.96
N ARG A 31 5.81 2.00 -2.73
CA ARG A 31 4.56 1.84 -3.47
C ARG A 31 4.60 2.53 -4.82
N CYS A 32 3.95 1.92 -5.79
CA CYS A 32 3.63 2.49 -7.09
C CYS A 32 2.14 2.78 -7.13
N VAL A 33 1.76 4.01 -7.50
CA VAL A 33 0.37 4.43 -7.64
C VAL A 33 0.14 4.72 -9.12
N PHE A 34 -0.77 3.98 -9.76
CA PHE A 34 -1.02 4.09 -11.20
C PHE A 34 -1.83 5.32 -11.61
N GLU A 35 -2.38 6.03 -10.65
CA GLU A 35 -3.30 7.16 -10.87
C GLU A 35 -2.59 8.50 -11.06
N ALA A 36 -1.28 8.53 -10.90
CA ALA A 36 -0.50 9.76 -10.97
C ALA A 36 0.68 9.58 -11.91
N ASP A 37 0.92 10.58 -12.74
CA ASP A 37 2.09 10.66 -13.59
C ASP A 37 3.32 11.28 -12.87
N VAL A 38 3.11 11.76 -11.67
CA VAL A 38 4.16 12.12 -10.70
C VAL A 38 3.79 11.57 -9.33
N PRO A 39 4.77 11.22 -8.48
CA PRO A 39 4.48 10.80 -7.13
C PRO A 39 3.72 11.87 -6.36
N VAL A 40 2.52 11.52 -5.87
CA VAL A 40 1.74 12.40 -5.02
C VAL A 40 2.30 12.31 -3.61
N VAL A 41 2.90 13.38 -3.15
CA VAL A 41 3.34 13.55 -1.76
C VAL A 41 2.47 14.57 -1.07
N ARG A 42 2.32 14.44 0.24
CA ARG A 42 1.54 15.39 1.06
C ARG A 42 2.06 16.82 0.82
N GLY A 43 1.16 17.73 0.47
CA GLY A 43 1.49 19.12 0.15
C GLY A 43 1.94 19.35 -1.29
N SER A 44 1.91 18.34 -2.16
CA SER A 44 2.10 18.52 -3.60
C SER A 44 0.94 19.33 -4.20
N ALA A 45 1.26 20.30 -5.06
CA ALA A 45 0.26 21.05 -5.83
C ALA A 45 -0.33 20.23 -7.00
N VAL A 46 0.20 19.03 -7.25
CA VAL A 46 -0.27 18.15 -8.33
C VAL A 46 -1.40 17.29 -7.82
N GLU A 47 -2.59 17.54 -8.34
CA GLU A 47 -3.74 16.66 -8.10
C GLU A 47 -3.57 15.37 -8.91
N PRO A 48 -3.64 14.19 -8.28
CA PRO A 48 -3.57 12.94 -9.00
C PRO A 48 -4.81 12.75 -9.87
N ARG A 49 -4.64 12.13 -11.03
CA ARG A 49 -5.76 11.58 -11.77
C ARG A 49 -6.29 10.38 -10.98
N LYS A 50 -7.41 10.52 -10.29
CA LYS A 50 -8.02 9.45 -9.50
C LYS A 50 -8.92 8.59 -10.36
N PHE A 51 -8.79 7.28 -10.22
CA PHE A 51 -9.81 6.36 -10.72
C PHE A 51 -11.06 6.50 -9.85
N GLU A 52 -12.23 6.54 -10.50
CA GLU A 52 -13.48 6.86 -9.78
C GLU A 52 -13.98 5.69 -8.92
N GLU A 53 -13.82 4.45 -9.39
CA GLU A 53 -14.42 3.27 -8.76
C GLU A 53 -13.43 2.45 -7.92
N LEU A 54 -12.20 2.34 -8.39
CA LEU A 54 -11.17 1.51 -7.75
C LEU A 54 -9.86 2.28 -7.58
N GLY A 55 -9.22 2.13 -6.42
CA GLY A 55 -7.84 2.49 -6.22
C GLY A 55 -6.95 1.26 -6.43
N ILE A 56 -5.94 1.33 -7.29
CA ILE A 56 -5.03 0.22 -7.55
C ILE A 56 -3.59 0.69 -7.34
N LYS A 57 -2.82 -0.09 -6.59
CA LYS A 57 -1.40 0.19 -6.33
C LYS A 57 -0.60 -1.11 -6.19
N LEU A 58 0.70 -1.03 -6.37
CA LEU A 58 1.64 -2.05 -5.93
C LEU A 58 2.36 -1.56 -4.66
N ALA A 59 2.57 -2.47 -3.73
CA ALA A 59 3.45 -2.27 -2.59
C ALA A 59 4.64 -3.23 -2.69
N VAL A 60 5.82 -2.76 -2.28
CA VAL A 60 7.02 -3.56 -2.09
C VAL A 60 7.34 -3.52 -0.60
N LEU A 61 7.20 -4.66 0.05
CA LEU A 61 7.42 -4.84 1.48
C LEU A 61 8.74 -5.55 1.70
N HIS A 62 9.67 -4.92 2.39
CA HIS A 62 10.87 -5.59 2.86
C HIS A 62 10.55 -6.48 4.07
N PRO A 63 11.31 -7.55 4.32
CA PRO A 63 11.14 -8.39 5.49
C PRO A 63 11.02 -7.56 6.79
N GLY A 64 9.99 -7.82 7.59
CA GLY A 64 9.68 -7.11 8.83
C GLY A 64 9.11 -5.69 8.66
N ARG A 65 8.86 -5.21 7.44
CA ARG A 65 8.27 -3.87 7.21
C ARG A 65 6.79 -3.96 6.87
N PRO A 66 5.92 -3.20 7.56
CA PRO A 66 4.49 -3.17 7.28
C PRO A 66 4.16 -2.36 6.02
N SER A 67 3.04 -2.66 5.40
CA SER A 67 2.49 -1.92 4.24
C SER A 67 1.93 -0.53 4.60
N GLY A 68 1.68 -0.32 5.85
CA GLY A 68 1.06 0.84 6.46
C GLY A 68 0.64 0.51 7.89
N LEU A 69 -0.25 1.29 8.48
CA LEU A 69 -0.81 1.01 9.79
C LEU A 69 -1.98 0.02 9.69
N TYR A 70 -2.14 -0.78 10.73
CA TYR A 70 -3.29 -1.65 10.93
C TYR A 70 -4.55 -0.80 10.99
N HIS A 71 -5.51 -1.09 10.12
CA HIS A 71 -6.70 -0.27 9.96
C HIS A 71 -7.88 -1.05 9.42
N ALA A 72 -9.07 -0.52 9.62
CA ALA A 72 -10.31 -0.96 9.01
C ALA A 72 -10.83 0.13 8.07
N ASP A 73 -10.94 -0.14 6.77
CA ASP A 73 -11.65 0.73 5.82
C ASP A 73 -13.13 0.33 5.76
N ALA A 74 -14.01 1.29 5.70
CA ALA A 74 -15.45 1.05 5.53
C ALA A 74 -15.81 0.49 4.14
N ARG A 75 -14.83 0.27 3.28
CA ARG A 75 -14.97 -0.23 1.93
C ARG A 75 -14.17 -1.51 1.74
N GLN A 76 -14.56 -2.30 0.74
CA GLN A 76 -13.85 -3.51 0.35
C GLN A 76 -12.42 -3.21 -0.10
N GLU A 77 -11.50 -4.06 0.30
CA GLU A 77 -10.12 -4.09 -0.20
C GLU A 77 -9.71 -5.52 -0.56
N ASP A 78 -9.02 -5.67 -1.67
CA ASP A 78 -8.55 -6.94 -2.20
C ASP A 78 -7.05 -6.90 -2.46
N PHE A 79 -6.39 -8.02 -2.22
CA PHE A 79 -4.94 -8.12 -2.27
C PHE A 79 -4.50 -9.40 -2.97
N LEU A 80 -3.44 -9.30 -3.76
CA LEU A 80 -2.81 -10.46 -4.40
C LEU A 80 -1.30 -10.37 -4.22
N VAL A 81 -0.71 -11.39 -3.61
CA VAL A 81 0.74 -11.50 -3.53
C VAL A 81 1.28 -11.89 -4.89
N LEU A 82 2.08 -11.04 -5.53
CA LEU A 82 2.67 -11.29 -6.84
C LEU A 82 4.01 -12.01 -6.75
N SER A 83 4.81 -11.73 -5.73
CA SER A 83 6.07 -12.41 -5.44
C SER A 83 6.48 -12.25 -3.98
N GLY A 84 7.36 -13.12 -3.50
CA GLY A 84 7.79 -13.16 -2.11
C GLY A 84 6.70 -13.63 -1.16
N GLU A 85 6.85 -13.26 0.11
CA GLU A 85 5.95 -13.66 1.20
C GLU A 85 5.61 -12.47 2.10
N CYS A 86 4.43 -12.47 2.68
CA CYS A 86 4.05 -11.55 3.75
C CYS A 86 3.21 -12.24 4.82
N VAL A 87 3.05 -11.55 5.93
CA VAL A 87 2.08 -11.91 6.97
C VAL A 87 0.95 -10.89 6.91
N ALA A 88 -0.28 -11.35 6.72
CA ALA A 88 -1.48 -10.56 6.94
C ALA A 88 -1.80 -10.57 8.44
N LEU A 89 -1.82 -9.41 9.05
CA LEU A 89 -2.39 -9.19 10.37
C LEU A 89 -3.87 -8.89 10.14
N VAL A 90 -4.75 -9.73 10.63
CA VAL A 90 -6.19 -9.61 10.38
C VAL A 90 -6.98 -10.05 11.61
N GLU A 91 -7.89 -9.20 12.09
CA GLU A 91 -8.78 -9.50 13.22
C GLU A 91 -8.06 -10.08 14.45
N GLY A 92 -6.82 -9.59 14.71
CA GLY A 92 -6.00 -10.03 15.85
C GLY A 92 -5.21 -11.32 15.61
N GLU A 93 -5.20 -11.86 14.40
CA GLU A 93 -4.46 -13.06 14.04
C GLU A 93 -3.42 -12.80 12.93
N GLU A 94 -2.46 -13.70 12.82
CA GLU A 94 -1.47 -13.74 11.74
C GLU A 94 -1.84 -14.79 10.70
N ARG A 95 -1.77 -14.40 9.42
CA ARG A 95 -1.92 -15.33 8.28
C ARG A 95 -0.75 -15.17 7.32
N ARG A 96 0.06 -16.21 7.16
CA ARG A 96 1.16 -16.20 6.19
C ARG A 96 0.61 -16.36 4.79
N LEU A 97 1.03 -15.46 3.90
CA LEU A 97 0.68 -15.43 2.48
C LEU A 97 1.95 -15.50 1.64
N ARG A 98 1.86 -16.17 0.51
CA ARG A 98 2.92 -16.34 -0.47
C ARG A 98 2.46 -15.97 -1.87
N ALA A 99 3.37 -15.94 -2.82
CA ALA A 99 3.04 -15.63 -4.21
C ALA A 99 1.82 -16.42 -4.71
N TRP A 100 0.87 -15.67 -5.30
CA TRP A 100 -0.42 -16.09 -5.85
C TRP A 100 -1.52 -16.34 -4.81
N ASP A 101 -1.27 -16.11 -3.53
CA ASP A 101 -2.36 -16.06 -2.56
C ASP A 101 -3.16 -14.77 -2.72
N PHE A 102 -4.48 -14.94 -2.83
CA PHE A 102 -5.45 -13.84 -2.84
C PHE A 102 -6.05 -13.66 -1.45
N PHE A 103 -6.18 -12.42 -1.01
CA PHE A 103 -6.74 -12.06 0.27
C PHE A 103 -7.82 -11.00 0.11
N HIS A 104 -9.00 -11.27 0.65
CA HIS A 104 -10.17 -10.38 0.58
C HIS A 104 -10.49 -9.80 1.95
N CYS A 105 -10.66 -8.49 2.03
CA CYS A 105 -11.19 -7.79 3.19
C CYS A 105 -12.57 -7.24 2.87
N ALA A 106 -13.58 -7.77 3.53
CA ALA A 106 -14.89 -7.14 3.55
C ALA A 106 -14.81 -5.75 4.22
N PRO A 107 -15.76 -4.84 3.95
CA PRO A 107 -15.84 -3.55 4.64
C PRO A 107 -15.77 -3.69 6.16
N GLY A 108 -14.89 -2.93 6.80
CA GLY A 108 -14.72 -2.91 8.25
C GLY A 108 -13.80 -3.99 8.82
N THR A 109 -13.16 -4.83 7.99
CA THR A 109 -12.19 -5.82 8.44
C THR A 109 -10.86 -5.15 8.80
N PRO A 110 -10.41 -5.18 10.08
CA PRO A 110 -9.12 -4.61 10.44
C PRO A 110 -7.96 -5.47 9.91
N HIS A 111 -7.03 -4.85 9.21
CA HIS A 111 -5.92 -5.57 8.60
C HIS A 111 -4.68 -4.71 8.35
N CYS A 112 -3.56 -5.37 8.13
CA CYS A 112 -2.29 -4.83 7.63
C CYS A 112 -1.44 -5.98 7.07
N PHE A 113 -0.46 -5.70 6.24
CA PHE A 113 0.49 -6.70 5.72
C PHE A 113 1.91 -6.33 6.14
N VAL A 114 2.69 -7.33 6.50
CA VAL A 114 4.09 -7.19 6.90
C VAL A 114 4.93 -8.11 6.02
N GLY A 115 5.98 -7.58 5.39
CA GLY A 115 6.90 -8.39 4.59
C GLY A 115 7.51 -9.52 5.42
N ALA A 116 7.64 -10.70 4.82
CA ALA A 116 8.17 -11.89 5.47
C ALA A 116 9.17 -12.62 4.56
N GLY A 117 9.79 -13.68 5.08
CA GLY A 117 10.84 -14.40 4.36
C GLY A 117 12.12 -13.57 4.25
N ASP A 118 12.97 -13.89 3.28
CA ASP A 118 14.27 -13.27 3.07
C ASP A 118 14.29 -12.26 1.91
N GLU A 119 13.26 -12.29 1.07
CA GLU A 119 13.15 -11.48 -0.14
C GLU A 119 11.98 -10.46 -0.04
N PRO A 120 12.03 -9.38 -0.80
CA PRO A 120 10.93 -8.43 -0.84
C PRO A 120 9.62 -9.07 -1.34
N CYS A 121 8.52 -8.78 -0.66
CA CYS A 121 7.18 -9.14 -1.10
C CYS A 121 6.62 -8.05 -2.01
N VAL A 122 6.06 -8.43 -3.15
CA VAL A 122 5.29 -7.55 -4.03
C VAL A 122 3.80 -7.87 -3.87
N LEU A 123 3.04 -6.89 -3.43
CA LEU A 123 1.62 -7.00 -3.16
C LEU A 123 0.83 -6.06 -4.08
N LEU A 124 -0.06 -6.61 -4.90
CA LEU A 124 -1.10 -5.84 -5.59
C LEU A 124 -2.21 -5.53 -4.58
N MET A 125 -2.62 -4.29 -4.54
CA MET A 125 -3.67 -3.81 -3.65
C MET A 125 -4.74 -3.09 -4.48
N ALA A 126 -6.00 -3.51 -4.35
CA ALA A 126 -7.16 -2.89 -4.96
C ALA A 126 -8.18 -2.54 -3.88
N GLY A 127 -8.64 -1.30 -3.85
CA GLY A 127 -9.64 -0.84 -2.90
C GLY A 127 -10.80 -0.17 -3.60
N SER A 128 -12.03 -0.47 -3.19
CA SER A 128 -13.22 0.21 -3.66
C SER A 128 -13.20 1.68 -3.27
N ARG A 129 -13.76 2.53 -4.12
CA ARG A 129 -14.00 3.96 -3.82
C ARG A 129 -15.48 4.28 -3.70
N ALA A 130 -16.34 3.29 -3.89
CA ALA A 130 -17.77 3.44 -3.71
C ALA A 130 -18.13 3.70 -2.23
N GLY A 131 -19.11 4.55 -2.01
CA GLY A 131 -19.61 4.86 -0.68
C GLY A 131 -18.74 5.85 0.11
N GLU A 132 -19.06 6.00 1.38
CA GLU A 132 -18.34 6.91 2.28
C GLU A 132 -16.97 6.37 2.64
N ARG A 133 -15.97 7.22 2.58
CA ARG A 133 -14.62 6.89 3.05
C ARG A 133 -14.55 7.08 4.56
N ARG A 134 -14.43 6.00 5.29
CA ARG A 134 -14.12 6.00 6.71
C ARG A 134 -13.05 4.96 7.01
N VAL A 135 -11.99 5.39 7.65
CA VAL A 135 -10.89 4.52 8.07
C VAL A 135 -10.73 4.68 9.58
N VAL A 136 -10.63 3.57 10.28
CA VAL A 136 -10.34 3.53 11.72
C VAL A 136 -9.03 2.78 11.93
N TYR A 137 -8.18 3.31 12.79
CA TYR A 137 -6.92 2.69 13.23
C TYR A 137 -7.14 2.19 14.66
N PRO A 138 -7.57 0.92 14.85
CA PRO A 138 -7.82 0.39 16.19
C PRO A 138 -6.50 0.10 16.91
N GLU A 139 -6.56 0.11 18.24
CA GLU A 139 -5.48 -0.44 19.05
C GLU A 139 -5.33 -1.94 18.78
N SER A 140 -4.08 -2.39 18.64
CA SER A 140 -3.76 -3.81 18.45
C SER A 140 -2.33 -4.05 18.92
N GLU A 141 -2.17 -4.82 19.99
CA GLU A 141 -0.85 -5.24 20.50
C GLU A 141 -0.08 -6.02 19.44
N LEU A 142 -0.77 -6.88 18.68
CA LEU A 142 -0.18 -7.61 17.58
C LEU A 142 0.41 -6.66 16.53
N ALA A 143 -0.36 -5.68 16.08
CA ALA A 143 0.11 -4.71 15.09
C ALA A 143 1.22 -3.81 15.65
N GLN A 144 1.16 -3.42 16.91
CA GLN A 144 2.24 -2.67 17.59
C GLN A 144 3.55 -3.47 17.60
N GLY A 145 3.49 -4.78 17.87
CA GLY A 145 4.65 -5.68 17.81
C GLY A 145 5.33 -5.72 16.43
N HIS A 146 4.58 -5.47 15.37
CA HIS A 146 5.08 -5.38 13.99
C HIS A 146 5.39 -3.93 13.52
N GLY A 147 5.30 -2.94 14.40
CA GLY A 147 5.50 -1.54 14.04
C GLY A 147 4.39 -0.96 13.15
N ALA A 148 3.22 -1.61 13.15
CA ALA A 148 2.04 -1.25 12.34
C ALA A 148 0.86 -0.75 13.20
N GLY A 149 1.01 -0.63 14.51
CA GLY A 149 -0.06 -0.24 15.42
C GLY A 149 -0.01 1.24 15.81
N VAL A 150 -1.14 1.72 16.33
CA VAL A 150 -1.28 3.01 17.02
C VAL A 150 -1.34 2.78 18.52
N GLU A 151 -0.94 3.77 19.32
CA GLU A 151 -1.01 3.70 20.80
C GLU A 151 -2.44 3.84 21.32
N ARG A 152 -3.29 4.52 20.56
CA ARG A 152 -4.70 4.76 20.86
C ARG A 152 -5.50 4.79 19.57
N GLU A 153 -6.69 4.18 19.61
CA GLU A 153 -7.61 4.20 18.49
C GLU A 153 -7.89 5.63 17.99
N THR A 154 -7.87 5.81 16.68
CA THR A 154 -8.21 7.08 16.02
C THR A 154 -8.80 6.83 14.63
N ASP A 155 -9.65 7.73 14.14
CA ASP A 155 -10.11 7.80 12.75
C ASP A 155 -9.37 8.88 11.94
N SER A 156 -8.41 9.55 12.57
CA SER A 156 -7.55 10.55 11.96
C SER A 156 -6.27 9.95 11.40
N ALA A 157 -6.18 9.82 10.08
CA ALA A 157 -4.94 9.41 9.42
C ALA A 157 -3.77 10.38 9.72
N VAL A 158 -4.06 11.65 10.00
CA VAL A 158 -3.04 12.64 10.35
C VAL A 158 -2.41 12.31 11.70
N GLU A 159 -3.23 11.95 12.69
CA GLU A 159 -2.77 11.55 14.02
C GLU A 159 -2.05 10.19 13.95
N ALA A 160 -2.67 9.20 13.31
CA ALA A 160 -2.12 7.86 13.21
C ALA A 160 -0.71 7.84 12.59
N TYR A 161 -0.49 8.61 11.52
CA TYR A 161 0.79 8.65 10.81
C TYR A 161 1.75 9.75 11.28
N ALA A 162 1.39 10.57 12.28
CA ALA A 162 2.23 11.67 12.76
C ALA A 162 3.63 11.23 13.22
N PRO A 163 3.83 10.07 13.87
CA PRO A 163 5.15 9.61 14.31
C PRO A 163 6.04 9.08 13.18
N PHE A 164 5.50 8.84 11.99
CA PHE A 164 6.20 8.14 10.90
C PHE A 164 6.77 9.11 9.86
N PRO A 165 7.85 8.70 9.16
CA PRO A 165 8.41 9.49 8.08
C PRO A 165 7.39 9.72 6.97
N HIS A 166 7.54 10.83 6.24
CA HIS A 166 6.73 11.10 5.06
C HIS A 166 7.20 10.25 3.87
N TRP A 167 6.27 9.93 2.97
CA TRP A 167 6.57 9.33 1.68
C TRP A 167 7.39 10.29 0.83
N ALA A 168 8.43 9.79 0.18
CA ALA A 168 9.30 10.55 -0.72
C ALA A 168 9.34 9.89 -2.11
N PRO A 169 9.47 10.68 -3.20
CA PRO A 169 9.70 10.14 -4.52
C PRO A 169 10.98 9.31 -4.57
N GLY A 170 10.89 8.09 -5.11
CA GLY A 170 12.04 7.18 -5.22
C GLY A 170 11.64 5.75 -5.49
N ARG A 171 12.56 4.98 -6.04
CA ARG A 171 12.45 3.52 -6.22
C ARG A 171 12.94 2.81 -4.95
N PRO A 172 12.37 1.62 -4.61
CA PRO A 172 12.87 0.84 -3.49
C PRO A 172 14.32 0.42 -3.69
N ALA A 173 15.09 0.33 -2.61
CA ALA A 173 16.50 -0.09 -2.65
C ALA A 173 16.67 -1.50 -3.24
N SER A 174 15.67 -2.37 -3.07
CA SER A 174 15.62 -3.72 -3.63
C SER A 174 15.25 -3.77 -5.11
N TRP A 175 15.27 -2.66 -5.86
CA TRP A 175 14.77 -2.59 -7.25
C TRP A 175 15.26 -3.72 -8.14
N SER A 176 16.54 -4.06 -8.07
CA SER A 176 17.16 -5.11 -8.88
C SER A 176 16.73 -6.55 -8.52
N ALA A 177 16.10 -6.74 -7.36
CA ALA A 177 15.59 -8.04 -6.91
C ALA A 177 14.08 -8.21 -7.19
N LEU A 178 13.44 -7.22 -7.82
CA LEU A 178 12.00 -7.25 -8.08
C LEU A 178 11.68 -7.97 -9.40
N PRO A 179 10.48 -8.56 -9.54
CA PRO A 179 10.12 -9.40 -10.71
C PRO A 179 10.21 -8.71 -12.06
N TRP A 180 10.23 -7.38 -12.07
CA TRP A 180 10.30 -6.55 -13.29
C TRP A 180 11.67 -5.93 -13.55
N ALA A 181 12.70 -6.24 -12.76
CA ALA A 181 14.04 -5.65 -12.89
C ALA A 181 14.75 -6.05 -14.18
#